data_efa7a8613b1b065fdbac071e2998bd26
#
_entry.id   efa7a8613b1b065fdbac071e2998bd26
#
_cell.length_a   1.000
_cell.length_b   1.000
_cell.length_c   1.000
_cell.angle_alpha   90.00
_cell.angle_beta   90.00
_cell.angle_gamma   90.00
#
_symmetry.space_group_name_H-M   'P 1'
#
loop_
_entity.id
_entity.type
_entity.pdbx_description
1 polymer ?
#
loop_
_entity_poly.entity_id
_entity_poly.type
_entity_poly.pdbx_seq_one_letter_code
_entity_poly.pdbx_strand_id
1 'polypeptide(L)'
;MAAEPRQLEGTMVQGKYSEEVNMGSRVIQVVFAAALLLCGGALAGAQTVATVYNFAGGTTSGANPWYVTLVQGTDGQLYGTTYNGGSKGMGTAFKVTTSGTFTLLHSFVGGKNDGANPTGGLTLGSDGNFYGTTQQGGSGSQGVVFKMTTSGTITLLHTFNAGTDGAFPWSAPILASDGNYYGTASGGSKNNGLVYKVTSSGTYTTVYDFNQTNGTYPIAAPTQGADGYLYVPVAEGGTDFCGTIAKISTAGVVSATYDFPCDAGGSFPIGPLVQNSSGTFYSTTQDGGTQGEGTIYEISTSLSANGMHSFGAFFGDGEYPSAGLALGTDGNYYGSTAEGGTYDDGTLFNISTSGTYSELYSFNNSANLTQMAPLSPPVEYTTGTLYGVTEYGGTSNDGTVYSLNNGLTAFVNSPLFTGKEGSSVLLIGNHLSGASKVTFNGMPATFKVNSNTHMTATVPHGASSGWIEVTTSEGAVKSRKEFVVQE
;
A
#
# COMPACT_ATOMS: atom_id res chain seq x y z
N MET A 1 11.07 -19.17 32.27
CA MET A 1 12.04 -19.16 31.18
C MET A 1 11.36 -18.33 30.08
N ALA A 2 11.79 -17.09 29.94
CA ALA A 2 11.23 -16.18 28.95
C ALA A 2 11.74 -16.60 27.55
N ALA A 3 10.84 -16.86 26.62
CA ALA A 3 11.19 -17.05 25.22
C ALA A 3 11.52 -15.67 24.63
N GLU A 4 12.73 -15.53 24.11
CA GLU A 4 13.12 -14.35 23.34
C GLU A 4 12.27 -14.27 22.06
N PRO A 5 11.90 -13.06 21.63
CA PRO A 5 11.23 -12.89 20.34
C PRO A 5 12.21 -13.29 19.24
N ARG A 6 11.78 -14.21 18.36
CA ARG A 6 12.52 -14.56 17.16
C ARG A 6 12.61 -13.29 16.29
N GLN A 7 13.80 -12.76 16.17
CA GLN A 7 14.13 -11.87 15.07
C GLN A 7 14.00 -12.67 13.77
N LEU A 8 13.15 -12.21 12.88
CA LEU A 8 13.17 -12.64 11.48
C LEU A 8 14.41 -12.01 10.84
N GLU A 9 15.59 -12.56 11.14
CA GLU A 9 16.73 -12.37 10.26
C GLU A 9 16.45 -13.24 9.04
N GLY A 10 16.26 -12.58 7.89
CA GLY A 10 16.22 -13.23 6.59
C GLY A 10 17.53 -13.98 6.35
N THR A 11 17.57 -15.22 6.77
CA THR A 11 18.69 -16.12 6.42
C THR A 11 18.49 -16.52 4.98
N MET A 12 19.18 -15.84 4.07
CA MET A 12 19.37 -16.33 2.70
C MET A 12 19.99 -17.72 2.78
N VAL A 13 19.19 -18.74 2.48
CA VAL A 13 19.71 -20.07 2.21
C VAL A 13 20.36 -20.02 0.84
N GLN A 14 21.67 -19.81 0.81
CA GLN A 14 22.48 -20.11 -0.37
C GLN A 14 22.49 -21.62 -0.61
N GLY A 15 21.52 -22.10 -1.37
CA GLY A 15 21.54 -23.44 -1.94
C GLY A 15 22.56 -23.49 -3.06
N LYS A 16 23.74 -24.05 -2.80
CA LYS A 16 24.68 -24.47 -3.84
C LYS A 16 24.04 -25.61 -4.64
N TYR A 17 23.68 -25.35 -5.88
CA TYR A 17 23.56 -26.37 -6.91
C TYR A 17 24.59 -26.06 -8.00
N SER A 18 25.67 -26.81 -7.97
CA SER A 18 26.61 -26.95 -9.07
C SER A 18 26.17 -28.11 -9.94
N GLU A 19 26.08 -27.80 -11.24
CA GLU A 19 26.44 -28.61 -12.39
C GLU A 19 25.50 -29.69 -12.93
N GLU A 20 25.32 -29.54 -14.19
CA GLU A 20 25.13 -30.38 -15.37
C GLU A 20 23.82 -30.15 -16.10
N VAL A 21 23.78 -29.09 -16.94
CA VAL A 21 22.75 -28.96 -17.98
C VAL A 21 23.30 -29.55 -19.28
N ASN A 22 22.75 -30.69 -19.61
CA ASN A 22 22.99 -31.47 -20.81
C ASN A 22 22.59 -30.70 -22.08
N MET A 23 23.46 -30.69 -23.08
CA MET A 23 23.40 -29.95 -24.34
C MET A 23 22.25 -30.34 -25.29
N GLY A 24 21.24 -31.06 -24.82
CA GLY A 24 20.10 -31.51 -25.62
C GLY A 24 18.90 -30.56 -25.71
N SER A 25 18.77 -29.59 -24.85
CA SER A 25 17.54 -28.77 -24.75
C SER A 25 17.55 -27.48 -25.61
N ARG A 26 18.71 -27.07 -26.18
CA ARG A 26 18.81 -25.83 -26.96
C ARG A 26 18.22 -25.89 -28.37
N VAL A 27 17.94 -27.08 -28.91
CA VAL A 27 17.39 -27.21 -30.27
C VAL A 27 15.85 -27.15 -30.26
N ILE A 28 15.21 -27.44 -29.14
CA ILE A 28 13.72 -27.43 -29.02
C ILE A 28 13.20 -26.02 -28.79
N GLN A 29 13.96 -25.14 -28.14
CA GLN A 29 13.50 -23.76 -27.88
C GLN A 29 13.45 -22.85 -29.12
N VAL A 30 14.24 -23.13 -30.16
CA VAL A 30 14.25 -22.32 -31.40
C VAL A 30 13.07 -22.63 -32.32
N VAL A 31 12.48 -23.80 -32.21
CA VAL A 31 11.34 -24.23 -33.08
C VAL A 31 9.98 -23.76 -32.52
N PHE A 32 9.86 -23.54 -31.21
CA PHE A 32 8.62 -23.01 -30.61
C PHE A 32 8.50 -21.50 -30.78
N ALA A 33 9.60 -20.73 -30.90
CA ALA A 33 9.57 -19.29 -31.12
C ALA A 33 9.09 -18.89 -32.55
N ALA A 34 9.17 -19.81 -33.51
CA ALA A 34 8.78 -19.52 -34.90
C ALA A 34 7.28 -19.86 -35.21
N ALA A 35 6.59 -20.57 -34.34
CA ALA A 35 5.20 -20.97 -34.57
C ALA A 35 4.14 -20.03 -33.97
N LEU A 36 4.54 -19.05 -33.13
CA LEU A 36 3.63 -18.07 -32.50
C LEU A 36 3.43 -16.77 -33.32
N LEU A 37 4.01 -16.66 -34.50
CA LEU A 37 3.99 -15.41 -35.31
C LEU A 37 2.86 -15.33 -36.33
N LEU A 38 1.83 -16.19 -36.26
CA LEU A 38 0.73 -16.21 -37.23
C LEU A 38 -0.70 -16.13 -36.66
N CYS A 39 -0.86 -15.89 -35.36
CA CYS A 39 -2.14 -15.44 -34.81
C CYS A 39 -2.05 -13.91 -34.63
N GLY A 40 -2.76 -13.14 -35.45
CA GLY A 40 -2.82 -11.68 -35.39
C GLY A 40 -3.50 -11.17 -34.12
N GLY A 41 -2.87 -11.36 -32.99
CA GLY A 41 -3.08 -10.61 -31.76
C GLY A 41 -2.19 -9.37 -31.85
N ALA A 42 -2.79 -8.18 -31.71
CA ALA A 42 -2.04 -6.95 -31.50
C ALA A 42 -0.99 -7.22 -30.40
N LEU A 43 0.30 -7.12 -30.73
CA LEU A 43 1.36 -7.07 -29.74
C LEU A 43 1.03 -5.90 -28.82
N ALA A 44 0.48 -6.16 -27.65
CA ALA A 44 0.48 -5.19 -26.59
C ALA A 44 1.96 -4.79 -26.44
N GLY A 45 2.29 -3.55 -26.80
CA GLY A 45 3.66 -3.07 -26.70
C GLY A 45 4.13 -3.35 -25.28
N ALA A 46 5.30 -3.99 -25.13
CA ALA A 46 5.87 -4.30 -23.83
C ALA A 46 5.85 -3.01 -22.99
N GLN A 47 5.11 -3.03 -21.90
CA GLN A 47 5.00 -1.88 -21.02
C GLN A 47 6.39 -1.65 -20.39
N THR A 48 6.88 -0.42 -20.45
CA THR A 48 8.19 -0.10 -19.91
C THR A 48 8.03 0.56 -18.55
N VAL A 49 8.65 -0.05 -17.55
CA VAL A 49 8.89 0.60 -16.26
C VAL A 49 10.07 1.56 -16.43
N ALA A 50 9.87 2.81 -16.02
CA ALA A 50 10.94 3.82 -16.04
C ALA A 50 11.39 4.10 -14.60
N THR A 51 12.71 4.15 -14.39
CA THR A 51 13.26 4.61 -13.11
C THR A 51 13.10 6.13 -13.00
N VAL A 52 12.41 6.57 -11.95
CA VAL A 52 12.20 7.99 -11.63
C VAL A 52 13.35 8.51 -10.74
N TYR A 53 13.73 7.71 -9.74
CA TYR A 53 14.81 8.06 -8.82
C TYR A 53 15.54 6.81 -8.32
N ASN A 54 16.87 6.90 -8.14
CA ASN A 54 17.68 5.88 -7.51
C ASN A 54 18.10 6.36 -6.12
N PHE A 55 17.77 5.60 -5.08
CA PHE A 55 18.27 5.86 -3.75
C PHE A 55 19.78 5.57 -3.72
N ALA A 56 20.52 6.39 -2.99
CA ALA A 56 21.98 6.30 -2.91
C ALA A 56 22.48 6.08 -1.47
N GLY A 57 21.58 5.81 -0.55
CA GLY A 57 21.94 5.64 0.85
C GLY A 57 22.61 6.87 1.47
N GLY A 58 23.37 6.63 2.53
CA GLY A 58 24.14 7.66 3.21
C GLY A 58 23.30 8.72 3.90
N THR A 59 23.88 9.92 4.11
CA THR A 59 23.29 10.98 4.95
C THR A 59 22.28 11.87 4.23
N THR A 60 22.31 11.90 2.91
CA THR A 60 21.54 12.84 2.06
C THR A 60 20.44 12.18 1.24
N SER A 61 20.40 10.86 1.22
CA SER A 61 19.38 10.05 0.59
C SER A 61 18.86 9.01 1.57
N GLY A 62 17.74 8.38 1.26
CA GLY A 62 17.27 7.19 1.93
C GLY A 62 17.84 5.92 1.32
N ALA A 63 17.56 4.78 1.94
CA ALA A 63 17.86 3.46 1.41
C ALA A 63 16.75 2.48 1.83
N ASN A 64 16.50 1.49 0.98
CA ASN A 64 15.55 0.41 1.24
C ASN A 64 14.17 0.95 1.63
N PRO A 65 13.37 1.46 0.68
CA PRO A 65 11.97 1.81 0.95
C PRO A 65 11.16 0.52 1.15
N TRP A 66 11.07 0.08 2.40
CA TRP A 66 10.56 -1.22 2.79
C TRP A 66 9.06 -1.15 3.11
N TYR A 67 8.24 -1.91 2.38
CA TYR A 67 6.75 -1.90 2.44
C TYR A 67 6.14 -0.51 2.28
N VAL A 68 6.77 0.36 1.50
CA VAL A 68 6.35 1.76 1.34
C VAL A 68 5.45 1.93 0.14
N THR A 69 4.18 2.22 0.36
CA THR A 69 3.31 2.78 -0.66
C THR A 69 3.49 4.29 -0.72
N LEU A 70 3.77 4.82 -1.91
CA LEU A 70 3.87 6.26 -2.12
C LEU A 70 2.51 6.93 -1.97
N VAL A 71 2.50 8.20 -1.57
CA VAL A 71 1.28 9.01 -1.50
C VAL A 71 1.46 10.34 -2.20
N GLN A 72 0.50 10.74 -3.03
CA GLN A 72 0.50 12.04 -3.67
C GLN A 72 0.09 13.13 -2.67
N GLY A 73 0.92 14.16 -2.53
CA GLY A 73 0.64 15.31 -1.69
C GLY A 73 -0.15 16.41 -2.40
N THR A 74 -0.55 17.43 -1.62
CA THR A 74 -1.30 18.60 -2.12
C THR A 74 -0.46 19.47 -3.06
N ASP A 75 0.87 19.35 -3.03
CA ASP A 75 1.80 20.03 -3.94
C ASP A 75 2.05 19.24 -5.24
N GLY A 76 1.37 18.09 -5.42
CA GLY A 76 1.50 17.22 -6.57
C GLY A 76 2.77 16.37 -6.57
N GLN A 77 3.57 16.37 -5.50
CA GLN A 77 4.72 15.48 -5.38
C GLN A 77 4.35 14.16 -4.72
N LEU A 78 5.16 13.13 -4.95
CA LEU A 78 5.04 11.84 -4.31
C LEU A 78 5.85 11.82 -3.02
N TYR A 79 5.25 11.37 -1.93
CA TYR A 79 5.86 11.28 -0.61
C TYR A 79 6.00 9.83 -0.19
N GLY A 80 7.07 9.53 0.53
CA GLY A 80 7.35 8.20 1.05
C GLY A 80 8.38 8.24 2.18
N THR A 81 8.72 7.05 2.65
CA THR A 81 9.74 6.84 3.68
C THR A 81 10.78 5.82 3.20
N THR A 82 11.93 5.77 3.82
CA THR A 82 12.90 4.68 3.65
C THR A 82 13.26 4.11 4.99
N TYR A 83 13.41 2.80 5.08
CA TYR A 83 13.75 2.11 6.33
C TYR A 83 15.14 2.47 6.84
N ASN A 84 16.10 2.59 5.93
CA ASN A 84 17.50 2.91 6.17
C ASN A 84 17.91 4.25 5.56
N GLY A 85 19.15 4.64 5.75
CA GLY A 85 19.70 5.90 5.28
C GLY A 85 19.41 7.09 6.20
N GLY A 86 19.73 8.30 5.74
CA GLY A 86 19.66 9.52 6.55
C GLY A 86 20.85 9.68 7.48
N SER A 87 20.87 10.75 8.28
CA SER A 87 22.01 11.19 9.08
C SER A 87 22.50 10.19 10.14
N LYS A 88 21.65 9.26 10.54
CA LYS A 88 21.95 8.19 11.53
C LYS A 88 21.72 6.78 10.99
N GLY A 89 21.39 6.64 9.72
CA GLY A 89 21.05 5.34 9.13
C GLY A 89 19.69 4.77 9.58
N MET A 90 18.88 5.56 10.27
CA MET A 90 17.61 5.14 10.89
C MET A 90 16.38 5.48 10.04
N GLY A 91 16.59 5.70 8.74
CA GLY A 91 15.53 5.96 7.78
C GLY A 91 15.26 7.44 7.55
N THR A 92 14.43 7.67 6.55
CA THR A 92 14.09 9.03 6.10
C THR A 92 12.61 9.15 5.76
N ALA A 93 12.11 10.40 5.75
CA ALA A 93 10.94 10.78 4.99
C ALA A 93 11.39 11.68 3.83
N PHE A 94 10.82 11.48 2.66
CA PHE A 94 11.20 12.16 1.43
C PHE A 94 10.01 12.57 0.59
N LYS A 95 10.25 13.42 -0.38
CA LYS A 95 9.36 13.63 -1.52
C LYS A 95 10.15 13.62 -2.83
N VAL A 96 9.46 13.25 -3.89
CA VAL A 96 10.01 13.23 -5.24
C VAL A 96 8.99 13.73 -6.25
N THR A 97 9.42 14.53 -7.22
CA THR A 97 8.57 14.92 -8.34
C THR A 97 8.42 13.77 -9.33
N THR A 98 7.39 13.81 -10.17
CA THR A 98 7.21 12.86 -11.26
C THR A 98 8.35 12.88 -12.29
N SER A 99 9.17 13.94 -12.30
CA SER A 99 10.38 14.10 -13.12
C SER A 99 11.68 13.66 -12.41
N GLY A 100 11.60 13.13 -11.17
CA GLY A 100 12.74 12.57 -10.45
C GLY A 100 13.52 13.56 -9.56
N THR A 101 13.03 14.78 -9.33
CA THR A 101 13.67 15.70 -8.37
C THR A 101 13.36 15.24 -6.95
N PHE A 102 14.35 14.74 -6.25
CA PHE A 102 14.27 14.25 -4.87
C PHE A 102 14.49 15.35 -3.85
N THR A 103 13.77 15.31 -2.74
CA THR A 103 13.96 16.16 -1.57
C THR A 103 13.90 15.32 -0.30
N LEU A 104 14.98 15.30 0.46
CA LEU A 104 15.01 14.75 1.82
C LEU A 104 14.24 15.72 2.74
N LEU A 105 13.18 15.24 3.37
CA LEU A 105 12.34 16.04 4.27
C LEU A 105 12.76 15.89 5.72
N HIS A 106 13.00 14.65 6.17
CA HIS A 106 13.42 14.33 7.53
C HIS A 106 14.36 13.14 7.55
N SER A 107 15.38 13.20 8.40
CA SER A 107 16.24 12.07 8.75
C SER A 107 15.89 11.62 10.15
N PHE A 108 15.30 10.45 10.29
CA PHE A 108 15.02 9.90 11.61
C PHE A 108 16.32 9.61 12.37
N VAL A 109 16.35 9.98 13.65
CA VAL A 109 17.54 9.86 14.50
C VAL A 109 17.31 9.00 15.74
N GLY A 110 16.10 8.51 15.94
CA GLY A 110 15.72 7.68 17.07
C GLY A 110 15.74 8.43 18.40
N GLY A 111 15.72 7.66 19.49
CA GLY A 111 15.67 8.20 20.85
C GLY A 111 14.28 8.70 21.22
N LYS A 112 14.15 9.37 22.37
CA LYS A 112 12.84 9.68 22.98
C LYS A 112 11.99 10.70 22.20
N ASN A 113 12.61 11.53 21.38
CA ASN A 113 11.96 12.66 20.72
C ASN A 113 11.80 12.47 19.20
N ASP A 114 12.18 11.32 18.67
CA ASP A 114 12.09 11.01 17.25
C ASP A 114 11.81 9.52 17.02
N GLY A 115 11.33 9.16 15.84
CA GLY A 115 11.20 7.79 15.39
C GLY A 115 12.48 7.22 14.81
N ALA A 116 12.46 5.92 14.48
CA ALA A 116 13.51 5.23 13.73
C ALA A 116 12.90 4.09 12.93
N ASN A 117 13.49 3.80 11.75
CA ASN A 117 13.08 2.71 10.88
C ASN A 117 11.58 2.77 10.51
N PRO A 118 11.15 3.78 9.74
CA PRO A 118 9.77 3.88 9.30
C PRO A 118 9.43 2.75 8.33
N THR A 119 8.25 2.18 8.48
CA THR A 119 7.66 1.14 7.64
C THR A 119 6.28 1.56 7.14
N GLY A 120 5.82 0.99 6.02
CA GLY A 120 4.43 1.14 5.56
C GLY A 120 4.06 2.47 4.89
N GLY A 121 5.01 3.39 4.69
CA GLY A 121 4.76 4.64 3.98
C GLY A 121 4.02 5.71 4.80
N LEU A 122 3.18 6.50 4.13
CA LEU A 122 2.49 7.66 4.70
C LEU A 122 1.02 7.69 4.27
N THR A 123 0.17 8.23 5.12
CA THR A 123 -1.24 8.53 4.82
C THR A 123 -1.45 10.04 4.79
N LEU A 124 -2.03 10.56 3.71
CA LEU A 124 -2.41 11.95 3.61
C LEU A 124 -3.68 12.20 4.44
N GLY A 125 -3.63 13.18 5.32
CA GLY A 125 -4.75 13.63 6.12
C GLY A 125 -5.62 14.66 5.40
N SER A 126 -6.85 14.83 5.86
CA SER A 126 -7.76 15.88 5.36
C SER A 126 -7.25 17.31 5.67
N ASP A 127 -6.29 17.44 6.58
CA ASP A 127 -5.59 18.70 6.92
C ASP A 127 -4.37 18.97 6.00
N GLY A 128 -4.11 18.11 5.00
CA GLY A 128 -3.00 18.23 4.07
C GLY A 128 -1.64 17.83 4.65
N ASN A 129 -1.59 17.32 5.88
CA ASN A 129 -0.37 16.76 6.47
C ASN A 129 -0.34 15.24 6.26
N PHE A 130 0.81 14.64 6.51
CA PHE A 130 1.04 13.21 6.40
C PHE A 130 1.10 12.56 7.78
N TYR A 131 0.62 11.32 7.86
CA TYR A 131 0.62 10.52 9.07
C TYR A 131 1.33 9.20 8.79
N GLY A 132 2.24 8.84 9.67
CA GLY A 132 3.05 7.63 9.51
C GLY A 132 3.46 7.03 10.84
N THR A 133 4.17 5.93 10.75
CA THR A 133 4.71 5.21 11.90
C THR A 133 6.19 4.93 11.71
N THR A 134 6.87 4.73 12.80
CA THR A 134 8.20 4.13 12.80
C THR A 134 8.21 2.91 13.69
N GLN A 135 8.93 1.88 13.29
CA GLN A 135 9.02 0.64 14.04
C GLN A 135 9.77 0.80 15.36
N GLN A 136 10.70 1.73 15.41
CA GLN A 136 11.57 1.98 16.57
C GLN A 136 11.59 3.48 16.92
N GLY A 137 12.31 3.83 17.98
CA GLY A 137 12.38 5.19 18.51
C GLY A 137 11.25 5.50 19.48
N GLY A 138 11.11 6.76 19.85
CA GLY A 138 10.24 7.21 20.93
C GLY A 138 10.78 6.93 22.32
N SER A 139 10.08 7.35 23.38
CA SER A 139 10.52 7.21 24.78
C SER A 139 10.65 5.75 25.22
N GLY A 140 9.83 4.86 24.67
CA GLY A 140 9.88 3.41 24.95
C GLY A 140 10.77 2.63 23.99
N SER A 141 11.35 3.25 22.98
CA SER A 141 12.06 2.58 21.87
C SER A 141 11.25 1.51 21.15
N GLN A 142 9.91 1.62 21.20
CA GLN A 142 8.95 0.65 20.65
C GLN A 142 8.20 1.22 19.44
N GLY A 143 8.68 2.34 18.89
CA GLY A 143 8.07 3.02 17.76
C GLY A 143 7.18 4.19 18.12
N VAL A 144 6.78 4.91 17.10
CA VAL A 144 5.94 6.11 17.25
C VAL A 144 4.87 6.17 16.17
N VAL A 145 3.79 6.91 16.45
CA VAL A 145 2.92 7.49 15.43
C VAL A 145 3.28 8.96 15.31
N PHE A 146 3.49 9.44 14.10
CA PHE A 146 3.85 10.83 13.86
C PHE A 146 2.96 11.51 12.81
N LYS A 147 2.92 12.83 12.88
CA LYS A 147 2.37 13.73 11.87
C LYS A 147 3.53 14.50 11.25
N MET A 148 3.53 14.65 9.92
CA MET A 148 4.54 15.38 9.17
C MET A 148 3.89 16.44 8.26
N THR A 149 4.42 17.66 8.26
CA THR A 149 4.01 18.68 7.30
C THR A 149 4.62 18.42 5.92
N THR A 150 4.12 19.09 4.88
CA THR A 150 4.70 19.04 3.52
C THR A 150 6.15 19.57 3.45
N SER A 151 6.60 20.29 4.48
CA SER A 151 7.99 20.78 4.64
C SER A 151 8.88 19.85 5.45
N GLY A 152 8.35 18.71 5.97
CA GLY A 152 9.12 17.72 6.72
C GLY A 152 9.18 17.94 8.24
N THR A 153 8.40 18.87 8.79
CA THR A 153 8.31 19.05 10.26
C THR A 153 7.55 17.88 10.86
N ILE A 154 8.19 17.12 11.76
CA ILE A 154 7.62 15.98 12.49
C ILE A 154 7.02 16.44 13.82
N THR A 155 5.85 15.92 14.14
CA THR A 155 5.22 15.98 15.47
C THR A 155 4.88 14.57 15.91
N LEU A 156 5.39 14.13 17.04
CA LEU A 156 5.02 12.83 17.60
C LEU A 156 3.60 12.92 18.16
N LEU A 157 2.72 12.05 17.69
CA LEU A 157 1.34 11.95 18.19
C LEU A 157 1.23 10.92 19.30
N HIS A 158 1.98 9.83 19.19
CA HIS A 158 2.04 8.77 20.19
C HIS A 158 3.41 8.10 20.19
N THR A 159 3.84 7.65 21.36
CA THR A 159 5.06 6.88 21.56
C THR A 159 4.70 5.57 22.23
N PHE A 160 4.92 4.46 21.56
CA PHE A 160 4.64 3.13 22.10
C PHE A 160 5.60 2.76 23.23
N ASN A 161 5.07 2.11 24.27
CA ASN A 161 5.83 1.72 25.47
C ASN A 161 5.74 0.21 25.77
N ALA A 162 5.30 -0.59 24.82
CA ALA A 162 5.02 -2.03 24.97
C ALA A 162 3.85 -2.34 25.93
N GLY A 163 3.65 -3.61 26.23
CA GLY A 163 2.54 -4.06 27.08
C GLY A 163 1.19 -3.71 26.45
N THR A 164 0.27 -3.19 27.23
CA THR A 164 -1.10 -2.83 26.78
C THR A 164 -1.14 -1.70 25.76
N ASP A 165 -0.05 -0.94 25.63
CA ASP A 165 0.09 0.19 24.72
C ASP A 165 0.46 -0.25 23.29
N GLY A 166 0.94 -1.48 23.12
CA GLY A 166 1.49 -1.98 21.86
C GLY A 166 2.94 -1.60 21.62
N ALA A 167 3.47 -2.09 20.51
CA ALA A 167 4.86 -1.90 20.09
C ALA A 167 5.01 -2.14 18.60
N PHE A 168 6.07 -1.62 18.01
CA PHE A 168 6.47 -1.94 16.63
C PHE A 168 5.32 -1.86 15.63
N PRO A 169 4.74 -0.67 15.37
CA PRO A 169 3.75 -0.52 14.32
C PRO A 169 4.40 -0.77 12.96
N TRP A 170 3.76 -1.58 12.11
CA TRP A 170 4.32 -2.00 10.81
C TRP A 170 3.81 -1.19 9.63
N SER A 171 2.62 -0.61 9.74
CA SER A 171 1.96 0.08 8.63
C SER A 171 1.59 1.51 9.00
N ALA A 172 1.48 2.38 8.00
CA ALA A 172 0.89 3.70 8.20
C ALA A 172 -0.58 3.57 8.67
N PRO A 173 -1.05 4.42 9.59
CA PRO A 173 -2.44 4.40 10.00
C PRO A 173 -3.34 4.92 8.89
N ILE A 174 -4.55 4.39 8.74
CA ILE A 174 -5.56 4.88 7.80
C ILE A 174 -6.37 6.04 8.42
N LEU A 175 -6.81 6.98 7.58
CA LEU A 175 -7.81 7.97 7.97
C LEU A 175 -9.21 7.37 7.81
N ALA A 176 -9.96 7.28 8.91
CA ALA A 176 -11.32 6.76 8.91
C ALA A 176 -12.38 7.86 8.81
N SER A 177 -13.62 7.48 8.57
CA SER A 177 -14.77 8.37 8.34
C SER A 177 -15.12 9.26 9.55
N ASP A 178 -14.67 8.89 10.76
CA ASP A 178 -14.82 9.69 11.98
C ASP A 178 -13.71 10.76 12.14
N GLY A 179 -12.80 10.88 11.15
CA GLY A 179 -11.68 11.82 11.16
C GLY A 179 -10.49 11.41 12.02
N ASN A 180 -10.50 10.19 12.59
CA ASN A 180 -9.39 9.65 13.35
C ASN A 180 -8.54 8.70 12.50
N TYR A 181 -7.34 8.41 12.99
CA TYR A 181 -6.39 7.52 12.35
C TYR A 181 -6.36 6.18 13.08
N TYR A 182 -6.51 5.08 12.33
CA TYR A 182 -6.51 3.72 12.86
C TYR A 182 -5.32 2.94 12.29
N GLY A 183 -4.63 2.22 13.13
CA GLY A 183 -3.50 1.39 12.75
C GLY A 183 -3.39 0.15 13.60
N THR A 184 -2.39 -0.66 13.30
CA THR A 184 -2.05 -1.89 14.01
C THR A 184 -0.68 -1.78 14.64
N ALA A 185 -0.48 -2.48 15.75
CA ALA A 185 0.81 -2.62 16.40
C ALA A 185 0.96 -4.02 16.99
N SER A 186 2.19 -4.48 17.13
CA SER A 186 2.52 -5.70 17.87
C SER A 186 2.31 -5.50 19.38
N GLY A 187 2.44 -6.54 20.18
CA GLY A 187 2.28 -6.46 21.64
C GLY A 187 0.82 -6.52 22.06
N GLY A 188 0.37 -5.57 22.87
CA GLY A 188 -0.93 -5.60 23.52
C GLY A 188 -0.91 -6.40 24.81
N SER A 189 -2.03 -6.42 25.58
CA SER A 189 -2.13 -7.09 26.88
C SER A 189 -1.96 -8.62 26.78
N LYS A 190 -2.26 -9.18 25.62
CA LYS A 190 -2.16 -10.62 25.32
C LYS A 190 -0.95 -10.96 24.45
N ASN A 191 -0.15 -9.96 24.08
CA ASN A 191 1.01 -10.09 23.20
C ASN A 191 0.70 -10.69 21.80
N ASN A 192 -0.52 -10.49 21.29
CA ASN A 192 -0.95 -10.95 19.97
C ASN A 192 -1.15 -9.79 18.98
N GLY A 193 -0.83 -8.57 19.40
CA GLY A 193 -1.05 -7.35 18.64
C GLY A 193 -2.39 -6.69 18.93
N LEU A 194 -2.55 -5.48 18.42
CA LEU A 194 -3.72 -4.66 18.68
C LEU A 194 -4.08 -3.77 17.48
N VAL A 195 -5.31 -3.26 17.50
CA VAL A 195 -5.75 -2.12 16.70
C VAL A 195 -5.78 -0.89 17.61
N TYR A 196 -5.18 0.19 17.17
CA TYR A 196 -5.22 1.48 17.86
C TYR A 196 -5.96 2.55 17.07
N LYS A 197 -6.36 3.59 17.78
CA LYS A 197 -6.87 4.85 17.24
C LYS A 197 -6.03 6.00 17.78
N VAL A 198 -5.68 6.96 16.92
CA VAL A 198 -5.07 8.22 17.32
C VAL A 198 -5.77 9.40 16.62
N THR A 199 -6.03 10.47 17.36
CA THR A 199 -6.56 11.71 16.78
C THR A 199 -5.44 12.53 16.13
N SER A 200 -5.79 13.50 15.27
CA SER A 200 -4.82 14.44 14.69
C SER A 200 -4.11 15.31 15.74
N SER A 201 -4.61 15.36 16.98
CA SER A 201 -4.02 16.05 18.14
C SER A 201 -3.22 15.15 19.07
N GLY A 202 -3.16 13.83 18.81
CA GLY A 202 -2.34 12.88 19.56
C GLY A 202 -3.07 12.13 20.70
N THR A 203 -4.41 12.20 20.80
CA THR A 203 -5.14 11.35 21.74
C THR A 203 -5.13 9.91 21.23
N TYR A 204 -4.47 9.02 21.96
CA TYR A 204 -4.33 7.59 21.65
C TYR A 204 -5.36 6.74 22.41
N THR A 205 -5.82 5.66 21.79
CA THR A 205 -6.72 4.66 22.40
C THR A 205 -6.46 3.31 21.77
N THR A 206 -6.26 2.27 22.58
CA THR A 206 -6.36 0.88 22.12
C THR A 206 -7.81 0.57 21.82
N VAL A 207 -8.11 0.22 20.56
CA VAL A 207 -9.46 -0.12 20.10
C VAL A 207 -9.77 -1.57 20.33
N TYR A 208 -8.85 -2.45 19.95
CA TYR A 208 -8.99 -3.88 20.09
C TYR A 208 -7.65 -4.56 20.38
N ASP A 209 -7.65 -5.56 21.25
CA ASP A 209 -6.49 -6.32 21.68
C ASP A 209 -6.70 -7.78 21.25
N PHE A 210 -5.91 -8.23 20.27
CA PHE A 210 -6.08 -9.55 19.66
C PHE A 210 -5.82 -10.68 20.66
N ASN A 211 -6.45 -11.80 20.40
CA ASN A 211 -6.15 -13.09 21.01
C ASN A 211 -5.88 -14.11 19.90
N GLN A 212 -5.28 -15.22 20.25
CA GLN A 212 -4.84 -16.24 19.29
C GLN A 212 -5.99 -16.77 18.40
N THR A 213 -7.22 -16.78 18.91
CA THR A 213 -8.41 -17.24 18.17
C THR A 213 -8.82 -16.25 17.07
N ASN A 214 -8.70 -14.94 17.33
CA ASN A 214 -9.10 -13.89 16.40
C ASN A 214 -7.94 -13.39 15.54
N GLY A 215 -6.77 -14.00 15.71
CA GLY A 215 -5.54 -13.66 15.00
C GLY A 215 -4.44 -13.17 15.92
N THR A 216 -3.23 -13.23 15.43
CA THR A 216 -2.01 -12.71 16.07
C THR A 216 -1.11 -12.12 15.01
N TYR A 217 -0.34 -11.10 15.37
CA TYR A 217 0.60 -10.43 14.48
C TYR A 217 -0.08 -9.61 13.36
N PRO A 218 -0.87 -8.57 13.69
CA PRO A 218 -1.51 -7.68 12.72
C PRO A 218 -0.47 -6.69 12.17
N ILE A 219 0.12 -6.99 11.02
CA ILE A 219 1.14 -6.15 10.38
C ILE A 219 0.57 -5.27 9.27
N ALA A 220 -0.56 -5.66 8.68
CA ALA A 220 -1.24 -4.86 7.67
C ALA A 220 -2.00 -3.68 8.28
N ALA A 221 -2.15 -2.60 7.50
CA ALA A 221 -3.07 -1.54 7.84
C ALA A 221 -4.53 -2.05 7.84
N PRO A 222 -5.39 -1.60 8.76
CA PRO A 222 -6.81 -1.85 8.64
C PRO A 222 -7.38 -1.17 7.38
N THR A 223 -8.53 -1.62 6.91
CA THR A 223 -9.30 -0.93 5.87
C THR A 223 -10.69 -0.66 6.39
N GLN A 224 -11.17 0.58 6.34
CA GLN A 224 -12.55 0.86 6.68
C GLN A 224 -13.45 0.56 5.48
N GLY A 225 -14.42 -0.33 5.68
CA GLY A 225 -15.46 -0.63 4.70
C GLY A 225 -16.53 0.46 4.62
N ALA A 226 -17.28 0.47 3.53
CA ALA A 226 -18.43 1.37 3.36
C ALA A 226 -19.52 1.15 4.43
N ASP A 227 -19.54 0.00 5.10
CA ASP A 227 -20.38 -0.32 6.24
C ASP A 227 -19.89 0.25 7.58
N GLY A 228 -18.78 0.99 7.56
CA GLY A 228 -18.17 1.66 8.71
C GLY A 228 -17.28 0.78 9.60
N TYR A 229 -17.23 -0.54 9.36
CA TYR A 229 -16.36 -1.44 10.10
C TYR A 229 -14.91 -1.37 9.60
N LEU A 230 -13.98 -1.69 10.49
CA LEU A 230 -12.58 -1.93 10.16
C LEU A 230 -12.41 -3.41 9.81
N TYR A 231 -11.81 -3.67 8.67
CA TYR A 231 -11.39 -4.99 8.22
C TYR A 231 -9.88 -5.07 8.39
N VAL A 232 -9.43 -5.95 9.27
CA VAL A 232 -8.03 -6.03 9.69
C VAL A 232 -7.46 -7.38 9.26
N PRO A 233 -6.55 -7.42 8.29
CA PRO A 233 -5.77 -8.62 8.03
C PRO A 233 -4.81 -8.88 9.19
N VAL A 234 -4.74 -10.13 9.63
CA VAL A 234 -3.90 -10.57 10.74
C VAL A 234 -3.10 -11.77 10.26
N ALA A 235 -1.78 -11.64 10.24
CA ALA A 235 -0.89 -12.57 9.54
C ALA A 235 -0.96 -14.01 10.06
N GLU A 236 -1.17 -14.19 11.34
CA GLU A 236 -1.18 -15.50 12.00
C GLU A 236 -2.41 -15.68 12.91
N GLY A 237 -2.59 -16.85 13.47
CA GLY A 237 -3.73 -17.19 14.35
C GLY A 237 -4.94 -17.67 13.56
N GLY A 238 -6.10 -17.71 14.22
CA GLY A 238 -7.27 -18.41 13.71
C GLY A 238 -7.22 -19.91 14.04
N THR A 239 -8.13 -20.70 13.46
CA THR A 239 -8.27 -22.13 13.75
C THR A 239 -7.04 -22.93 13.31
N ASP A 240 -6.50 -22.62 12.12
CA ASP A 240 -5.41 -23.35 11.48
C ASP A 240 -4.06 -22.58 11.52
N PHE A 241 -4.03 -21.44 12.24
CA PHE A 241 -2.85 -20.57 12.38
C PHE A 241 -2.34 -19.93 11.07
N CYS A 242 -3.17 -19.87 10.04
CA CYS A 242 -2.83 -19.31 8.73
C CYS A 242 -3.28 -17.86 8.52
N GLY A 243 -3.67 -17.22 9.61
CA GLY A 243 -4.12 -15.84 9.60
C GLY A 243 -5.63 -15.68 9.47
N THR A 244 -6.07 -14.46 9.73
CA THR A 244 -7.49 -14.12 9.76
C THR A 244 -7.76 -12.77 9.11
N ILE A 245 -9.03 -12.52 8.76
CA ILE A 245 -9.57 -11.16 8.56
C ILE A 245 -10.55 -10.90 9.70
N ALA A 246 -10.24 -9.95 10.56
CA ALA A 246 -11.14 -9.55 11.64
C ALA A 246 -11.99 -8.33 11.22
N LYS A 247 -13.31 -8.45 11.33
CA LYS A 247 -14.26 -7.35 11.15
C LYS A 247 -14.58 -6.73 12.51
N ILE A 248 -14.13 -5.49 12.72
CA ILE A 248 -14.15 -4.81 14.02
C ILE A 248 -14.85 -3.46 13.87
N SER A 249 -15.76 -3.13 14.78
CA SER A 249 -16.34 -1.77 14.83
C SER A 249 -15.30 -0.76 15.31
N THR A 250 -15.48 0.53 14.99
CA THR A 250 -14.63 1.62 15.52
C THR A 250 -14.69 1.78 17.04
N ALA A 251 -15.67 1.10 17.71
CA ALA A 251 -15.78 0.98 19.16
C ALA A 251 -15.07 -0.27 19.74
N GLY A 252 -14.39 -1.07 18.90
CA GLY A 252 -13.60 -2.22 19.35
C GLY A 252 -14.38 -3.53 19.54
N VAL A 253 -15.58 -3.65 18.95
CA VAL A 253 -16.35 -4.88 19.00
C VAL A 253 -16.07 -5.70 17.74
N VAL A 254 -15.55 -6.93 17.90
CA VAL A 254 -15.40 -7.89 16.81
C VAL A 254 -16.79 -8.41 16.43
N SER A 255 -17.16 -8.19 15.19
CA SER A 255 -18.44 -8.63 14.62
C SER A 255 -18.33 -10.02 14.00
N ALA A 256 -17.21 -10.32 13.36
CA ALA A 256 -16.93 -11.60 12.70
C ALA A 256 -15.43 -11.74 12.44
N THR A 257 -15.00 -12.98 12.19
CA THR A 257 -13.66 -13.32 11.69
C THR A 257 -13.80 -14.29 10.51
N TYR A 258 -12.87 -14.18 9.55
CA TYR A 258 -12.62 -15.19 8.53
C TYR A 258 -11.27 -15.81 8.82
N ASP A 259 -11.21 -17.13 8.90
CA ASP A 259 -9.97 -17.88 9.13
C ASP A 259 -9.48 -18.46 7.80
N PHE A 260 -8.22 -18.18 7.43
CA PHE A 260 -7.62 -18.77 6.24
C PHE A 260 -7.33 -20.25 6.46
N PRO A 261 -7.65 -21.12 5.47
CA PRO A 261 -7.62 -22.57 5.66
C PRO A 261 -6.24 -23.23 5.41
N CYS A 262 -5.16 -22.47 5.24
CA CYS A 262 -3.79 -22.95 4.99
C CYS A 262 -3.59 -23.77 3.70
N ASP A 263 -4.51 -23.73 2.79
CA ASP A 263 -4.48 -24.52 1.56
C ASP A 263 -4.54 -23.63 0.31
N ALA A 264 -5.22 -24.08 -0.71
CA ALA A 264 -5.44 -23.31 -1.94
C ALA A 264 -6.14 -21.95 -1.70
N GLY A 265 -6.74 -21.72 -0.52
CA GLY A 265 -7.34 -20.45 -0.14
C GLY A 265 -6.36 -19.39 0.35
N GLY A 266 -5.09 -19.74 0.50
CA GLY A 266 -4.03 -18.82 0.94
C GLY A 266 -3.77 -18.83 2.45
N SER A 267 -2.66 -18.20 2.85
CA SER A 267 -2.23 -18.02 4.24
C SER A 267 -1.33 -16.78 4.36
N PHE A 268 -1.14 -16.27 5.57
CA PHE A 268 -0.38 -15.05 5.83
C PHE A 268 -0.93 -13.83 5.07
N PRO A 269 -2.14 -13.33 5.39
CA PRO A 269 -2.68 -12.12 4.80
C PRO A 269 -1.96 -10.88 5.37
N ILE A 270 -0.93 -10.42 4.68
CA ILE A 270 -0.09 -9.29 5.13
C ILE A 270 -0.38 -7.98 4.40
N GLY A 271 -1.21 -8.01 3.36
CA GLY A 271 -1.61 -6.84 2.59
C GLY A 271 -2.92 -6.21 3.10
N PRO A 272 -3.04 -4.87 3.09
CA PRO A 272 -4.32 -4.22 3.35
C PRO A 272 -5.35 -4.58 2.28
N LEU A 273 -6.62 -4.55 2.65
CA LEU A 273 -7.73 -4.79 1.75
C LEU A 273 -8.04 -3.51 0.93
N VAL A 274 -8.49 -3.67 -0.31
CA VAL A 274 -9.04 -2.60 -1.11
C VAL A 274 -10.49 -2.91 -1.48
N GLN A 275 -11.42 -2.00 -1.19
CA GLN A 275 -12.85 -2.19 -1.44
C GLN A 275 -13.25 -1.53 -2.76
N ASN A 276 -14.05 -2.25 -3.58
CA ASN A 276 -14.71 -1.68 -4.75
C ASN A 276 -16.05 -1.03 -4.42
N SER A 277 -16.70 -0.43 -5.42
CA SER A 277 -18.00 0.23 -5.27
C SER A 277 -19.15 -0.74 -4.98
N SER A 278 -19.02 -2.03 -5.28
CA SER A 278 -20.03 -3.06 -4.94
C SER A 278 -19.91 -3.56 -3.49
N GLY A 279 -18.88 -3.11 -2.74
CA GLY A 279 -18.64 -3.51 -1.35
C GLY A 279 -17.73 -4.73 -1.17
N THR A 280 -17.27 -5.35 -2.25
CA THR A 280 -16.32 -6.48 -2.18
C THR A 280 -14.92 -5.96 -1.95
N PHE A 281 -14.15 -6.64 -1.10
CA PHE A 281 -12.75 -6.37 -0.84
C PHE A 281 -11.85 -7.33 -1.63
N TYR A 282 -10.65 -6.85 -1.95
CA TYR A 282 -9.62 -7.60 -2.66
C TYR A 282 -8.28 -7.42 -1.95
N SER A 283 -7.49 -8.47 -1.85
CA SER A 283 -6.13 -8.42 -1.32
C SER A 283 -5.34 -9.67 -1.74
N THR A 284 -4.18 -9.83 -1.12
CA THR A 284 -3.27 -10.96 -1.35
C THR A 284 -2.96 -11.69 -0.05
N THR A 285 -2.59 -12.96 -0.16
CA THR A 285 -1.92 -13.70 0.90
C THR A 285 -0.48 -13.98 0.45
N GLN A 286 0.48 -13.86 1.35
CA GLN A 286 1.89 -14.10 1.02
C GLN A 286 2.15 -15.53 0.63
N ASP A 287 1.56 -16.48 1.38
CA ASP A 287 1.75 -17.90 1.21
C ASP A 287 0.43 -18.61 0.87
N GLY A 288 0.49 -19.92 0.67
CA GLY A 288 -0.66 -20.74 0.29
C GLY A 288 -0.95 -20.69 -1.21
N GLY A 289 -2.13 -21.11 -1.60
CA GLY A 289 -2.43 -21.35 -3.01
C GLY A 289 -1.96 -22.72 -3.47
N THR A 290 -2.17 -23.06 -4.76
CA THR A 290 -1.89 -24.39 -5.30
C THR A 290 -0.40 -24.75 -5.36
N GLN A 291 0.47 -23.75 -5.36
CA GLN A 291 1.93 -23.90 -5.39
C GLN A 291 2.60 -23.55 -4.06
N GLY A 292 1.89 -22.84 -3.17
CA GLY A 292 2.46 -22.34 -1.91
C GLY A 292 2.96 -20.90 -1.99
N GLU A 293 2.93 -20.27 -3.17
CA GLU A 293 3.59 -18.99 -3.48
C GLU A 293 2.65 -17.78 -3.33
N GLY A 294 1.53 -17.96 -2.64
CA GLY A 294 0.56 -16.92 -2.36
C GLY A 294 -0.64 -16.87 -3.31
N THR A 295 -1.60 -16.03 -2.94
CA THR A 295 -2.86 -15.89 -3.70
C THR A 295 -3.30 -14.44 -3.84
N ILE A 296 -4.17 -14.21 -4.82
CA ILE A 296 -5.10 -13.06 -4.83
C ILE A 296 -6.47 -13.59 -4.48
N TYR A 297 -7.17 -12.92 -3.57
CA TYR A 297 -8.52 -13.29 -3.14
C TYR A 297 -9.46 -12.10 -3.13
N GLU A 298 -10.75 -12.38 -3.27
CA GLU A 298 -11.83 -11.46 -2.94
C GLU A 298 -12.54 -11.90 -1.67
N ILE A 299 -13.07 -10.94 -0.91
CA ILE A 299 -13.86 -11.22 0.29
C ILE A 299 -15.00 -10.23 0.43
N SER A 300 -16.19 -10.74 0.73
CA SER A 300 -17.39 -9.92 0.93
C SER A 300 -17.42 -9.28 2.32
N THR A 301 -18.32 -8.32 2.53
CA THR A 301 -18.60 -7.73 3.87
C THR A 301 -19.17 -8.74 4.88
N SER A 302 -19.68 -9.90 4.42
CA SER A 302 -20.08 -11.03 5.27
C SER A 302 -18.95 -12.02 5.53
N LEU A 303 -17.73 -11.71 5.10
CA LEU A 303 -16.52 -12.52 5.24
C LEU A 303 -16.62 -13.90 4.54
N SER A 304 -17.16 -13.91 3.33
CA SER A 304 -17.08 -15.06 2.40
C SER A 304 -15.99 -14.76 1.38
N ALA A 305 -14.95 -15.57 1.33
CA ALA A 305 -13.79 -15.38 0.45
C ALA A 305 -13.76 -16.37 -0.70
N ASN A 306 -13.21 -15.94 -1.85
CA ASN A 306 -12.92 -16.75 -3.02
C ASN A 306 -11.50 -16.44 -3.50
N GLY A 307 -10.72 -17.49 -3.85
CA GLY A 307 -9.45 -17.32 -4.55
C GLY A 307 -9.67 -16.88 -6.00
N MET A 308 -8.87 -15.93 -6.44
CA MET A 308 -8.93 -15.39 -7.81
C MET A 308 -7.73 -15.82 -8.65
N HIS A 309 -6.55 -15.86 -8.04
CA HIS A 309 -5.30 -16.29 -8.67
C HIS A 309 -4.42 -16.96 -7.63
N SER A 310 -3.68 -17.99 -8.06
CA SER A 310 -2.67 -18.68 -7.26
C SER A 310 -1.33 -18.50 -7.94
N PHE A 311 -0.41 -17.82 -7.27
CA PHE A 311 0.91 -17.51 -7.81
C PHE A 311 1.80 -18.75 -7.98
N GLY A 312 2.87 -18.64 -8.79
CA GLY A 312 3.77 -19.74 -9.13
C GLY A 312 3.16 -20.78 -10.08
N ALA A 313 2.00 -20.51 -10.67
CA ALA A 313 1.25 -21.49 -11.46
C ALA A 313 1.88 -21.80 -12.83
N PHE A 314 2.68 -20.90 -13.38
CA PHE A 314 3.34 -21.04 -14.68
C PHE A 314 4.67 -20.26 -14.71
N PHE A 315 5.54 -20.60 -15.66
CA PHE A 315 6.81 -19.90 -15.83
C PHE A 315 6.60 -18.42 -16.14
N GLY A 316 7.24 -17.55 -15.35
CA GLY A 316 7.10 -16.10 -15.43
C GLY A 316 5.98 -15.54 -14.54
N ASP A 317 5.20 -16.38 -13.85
CA ASP A 317 4.27 -15.91 -12.83
C ASP A 317 5.04 -15.28 -11.66
N GLY A 318 4.36 -14.39 -10.92
CA GLY A 318 4.92 -13.83 -9.70
C GLY A 318 4.87 -14.82 -8.55
N GLU A 319 5.63 -14.54 -7.49
CA GLU A 319 5.70 -15.32 -6.26
C GLU A 319 5.76 -14.37 -5.05
N TYR A 320 5.19 -14.78 -3.92
CA TYR A 320 5.18 -14.04 -2.65
C TYR A 320 4.67 -12.59 -2.77
N PRO A 321 3.37 -12.37 -3.06
CA PRO A 321 2.80 -11.03 -3.06
C PRO A 321 2.86 -10.47 -1.64
N SER A 322 3.75 -9.52 -1.40
CA SER A 322 4.11 -9.03 -0.07
C SER A 322 3.26 -7.87 0.42
N ALA A 323 2.31 -7.40 -0.39
CA ALA A 323 1.43 -6.28 -0.06
C ALA A 323 0.07 -6.45 -0.75
N GLY A 324 -0.92 -5.69 -0.29
CA GLY A 324 -2.26 -5.69 -0.89
C GLY A 324 -2.28 -5.11 -2.31
N LEU A 325 -3.45 -4.68 -2.73
CA LEU A 325 -3.71 -4.21 -4.08
C LEU A 325 -4.08 -2.72 -4.10
N ALA A 326 -3.86 -2.07 -5.24
CA ALA A 326 -4.35 -0.73 -5.53
C ALA A 326 -5.44 -0.80 -6.62
N LEU A 327 -6.59 -0.15 -6.39
CA LEU A 327 -7.64 -0.04 -7.40
C LEU A 327 -7.27 1.01 -8.45
N GLY A 328 -7.28 0.65 -9.72
CA GLY A 328 -7.08 1.57 -10.83
C GLY A 328 -8.37 2.25 -11.29
N THR A 329 -8.24 3.34 -12.06
CA THR A 329 -9.37 4.06 -12.68
C THR A 329 -10.07 3.25 -13.76
N ASP A 330 -9.44 2.19 -14.27
CA ASP A 330 -10.01 1.21 -15.21
C ASP A 330 -10.82 0.11 -14.50
N GLY A 331 -10.88 0.11 -13.17
CA GLY A 331 -11.57 -0.89 -12.37
C GLY A 331 -10.78 -2.17 -12.11
N ASN A 332 -9.55 -2.29 -12.61
CA ASN A 332 -8.65 -3.39 -12.30
C ASN A 332 -7.87 -3.12 -11.00
N TYR A 333 -7.34 -4.18 -10.41
CA TYR A 333 -6.47 -4.10 -9.25
C TYR A 333 -5.03 -4.33 -9.67
N TYR A 334 -4.14 -3.51 -9.14
CA TYR A 334 -2.71 -3.50 -9.42
C TYR A 334 -1.94 -3.93 -8.19
N GLY A 335 -1.01 -4.85 -8.36
CA GLY A 335 -0.18 -5.38 -7.29
C GLY A 335 1.24 -5.68 -7.73
N SER A 336 2.02 -6.15 -6.78
CA SER A 336 3.40 -6.60 -7.00
C SER A 336 3.68 -7.89 -6.23
N THR A 337 4.67 -8.65 -6.72
CA THR A 337 5.22 -9.81 -6.03
C THR A 337 6.68 -9.57 -5.71
N ALA A 338 7.15 -10.12 -4.58
CA ALA A 338 8.54 -9.95 -4.15
C ALA A 338 9.52 -10.74 -5.01
N GLU A 339 9.10 -11.91 -5.47
CA GLU A 339 9.88 -12.90 -6.21
C GLU A 339 9.09 -13.38 -7.44
N GLY A 340 9.64 -14.32 -8.18
CA GLY A 340 9.05 -14.84 -9.41
C GLY A 340 9.22 -13.90 -10.60
N GLY A 341 8.43 -14.13 -11.64
CA GLY A 341 8.61 -13.49 -12.94
C GLY A 341 9.69 -14.18 -13.78
N THR A 342 10.02 -13.60 -14.94
CA THR A 342 11.00 -14.16 -15.85
C THR A 342 12.41 -14.22 -15.27
N TYR A 343 12.73 -13.35 -14.31
CA TYR A 343 14.07 -13.15 -13.77
C TYR A 343 14.18 -13.43 -12.27
N ASP A 344 13.08 -13.83 -11.63
CA ASP A 344 13.01 -14.13 -10.20
C ASP A 344 13.31 -12.89 -9.29
N ASP A 345 13.02 -11.71 -9.79
CA ASP A 345 13.25 -10.41 -9.11
C ASP A 345 11.92 -9.69 -8.80
N GLY A 346 10.80 -10.41 -8.92
CA GLY A 346 9.45 -9.91 -8.68
C GLY A 346 8.74 -9.37 -9.92
N THR A 347 7.44 -9.14 -9.77
CA THR A 347 6.58 -8.68 -10.88
C THR A 347 5.70 -7.49 -10.49
N LEU A 348 5.22 -6.78 -11.51
CA LEU A 348 4.00 -5.98 -11.44
C LEU A 348 2.91 -6.67 -12.23
N PHE A 349 1.73 -6.71 -11.67
CA PHE A 349 0.57 -7.34 -12.30
C PHE A 349 -0.70 -6.50 -12.17
N ASN A 350 -1.69 -6.82 -12.96
CA ASN A 350 -3.07 -6.45 -12.70
C ASN A 350 -4.00 -7.65 -12.72
N ILE A 351 -5.13 -7.50 -12.06
CA ILE A 351 -6.21 -8.47 -12.07
C ILE A 351 -7.56 -7.75 -12.16
N SER A 352 -8.45 -8.24 -13.02
CA SER A 352 -9.82 -7.73 -13.11
C SER A 352 -10.72 -8.32 -12.01
N THR A 353 -11.88 -7.72 -11.79
CA THR A 353 -12.92 -8.26 -10.89
C THR A 353 -13.44 -9.63 -11.32
N SER A 354 -13.24 -10.03 -12.58
CA SER A 354 -13.58 -11.37 -13.08
C SER A 354 -12.48 -12.41 -12.92
N GLY A 355 -11.33 -12.04 -12.30
CA GLY A 355 -10.19 -12.93 -12.11
C GLY A 355 -9.23 -13.02 -13.30
N THR A 356 -9.36 -12.17 -14.32
CA THR A 356 -8.39 -12.13 -15.42
C THR A 356 -7.11 -11.48 -14.93
N TYR A 357 -6.07 -12.28 -14.77
CA TYR A 357 -4.72 -11.89 -14.34
C TYR A 357 -3.86 -11.55 -15.56
N SER A 358 -2.99 -10.55 -15.42
CA SER A 358 -1.96 -10.19 -16.40
C SER A 358 -0.71 -9.68 -15.70
N GLU A 359 0.43 -10.30 -16.00
CA GLU A 359 1.73 -9.73 -15.69
C GLU A 359 1.95 -8.48 -16.57
N LEU A 360 2.32 -7.38 -15.95
CA LEU A 360 2.60 -6.11 -16.64
C LEU A 360 4.09 -5.92 -16.85
N TYR A 361 4.88 -6.37 -15.89
CA TYR A 361 6.33 -6.20 -15.93
C TYR A 361 7.01 -7.21 -15.00
N SER A 362 8.08 -7.83 -15.48
CA SER A 362 8.99 -8.67 -14.71
C SER A 362 10.25 -7.88 -14.40
N PHE A 363 10.55 -7.67 -13.15
CA PHE A 363 11.75 -6.95 -12.72
C PHE A 363 13.00 -7.77 -13.05
N ASN A 364 14.14 -7.09 -13.25
CA ASN A 364 15.38 -7.73 -13.70
C ASN A 364 16.61 -7.08 -13.08
N ASN A 365 17.34 -7.83 -12.29
CA ASN A 365 18.57 -7.41 -11.64
C ASN A 365 19.84 -7.56 -12.53
N SER A 366 19.77 -8.23 -13.69
CA SER A 366 20.97 -8.63 -14.43
C SER A 366 21.59 -7.56 -15.32
N ALA A 367 21.02 -6.37 -15.48
CA ALA A 367 21.39 -5.39 -16.48
C ALA A 367 21.88 -4.03 -15.96
N ASN A 368 22.54 -3.93 -14.81
CA ASN A 368 23.12 -2.69 -14.25
C ASN A 368 22.18 -1.54 -13.89
N LEU A 369 20.85 -1.73 -13.90
CA LEU A 369 19.85 -0.71 -13.55
C LEU A 369 18.65 -1.35 -12.82
N THR A 370 18.86 -2.16 -11.93
CA THR A 370 18.09 -3.25 -11.48
C THR A 370 17.14 -2.84 -10.37
N GLN A 371 15.91 -3.11 -10.62
CA GLN A 371 14.80 -2.95 -9.67
C GLN A 371 14.46 -4.35 -9.15
N MET A 372 14.39 -4.53 -7.84
CA MET A 372 14.12 -5.81 -7.19
C MET A 372 13.17 -5.63 -6.01
N ALA A 373 12.40 -6.68 -5.75
CA ALA A 373 11.52 -6.77 -4.60
C ALA A 373 10.61 -5.55 -4.45
N PRO A 374 9.63 -5.35 -5.33
CA PRO A 374 8.59 -4.35 -5.14
C PRO A 374 7.63 -4.82 -4.04
N LEU A 375 7.93 -4.49 -2.79
CA LEU A 375 7.21 -4.96 -1.59
C LEU A 375 5.93 -4.17 -1.30
N SER A 376 5.44 -3.35 -2.23
CA SER A 376 4.22 -2.57 -2.07
C SER A 376 3.51 -2.38 -3.41
N PRO A 377 2.17 -2.31 -3.42
CA PRO A 377 1.45 -2.05 -4.65
C PRO A 377 1.81 -0.66 -5.19
N PRO A 378 1.82 -0.48 -6.51
CA PRO A 378 1.99 0.85 -7.08
C PRO A 378 0.79 1.73 -6.73
N VAL A 379 1.02 3.04 -6.59
CA VAL A 379 -0.04 4.04 -6.44
C VAL A 379 -0.35 4.66 -7.80
N GLU A 380 -1.64 4.81 -8.13
CA GLU A 380 -2.06 5.58 -9.28
C GLU A 380 -2.00 7.07 -8.94
N TYR A 381 -1.14 7.80 -9.64
CA TYR A 381 -1.05 9.25 -9.60
C TYR A 381 -2.21 9.87 -10.41
N THR A 382 -2.67 11.05 -10.02
CA THR A 382 -3.88 11.68 -10.58
C THR A 382 -3.82 12.00 -12.08
N THR A 383 -2.71 11.74 -12.77
CA THR A 383 -2.62 11.73 -14.25
C THR A 383 -2.91 10.38 -14.90
N GLY A 384 -3.08 9.30 -14.09
CA GLY A 384 -3.24 7.93 -14.57
C GLY A 384 -1.93 7.13 -14.67
N THR A 385 -0.79 7.70 -14.27
CA THR A 385 0.49 6.97 -14.23
C THR A 385 0.63 6.24 -12.89
N LEU A 386 1.07 5.00 -12.92
CA LEU A 386 1.40 4.22 -11.72
C LEU A 386 2.82 4.55 -11.25
N TYR A 387 3.02 4.74 -9.96
CA TYR A 387 4.31 4.91 -9.31
C TYR A 387 4.47 3.95 -8.16
N GLY A 388 5.68 3.41 -7.98
CA GLY A 388 5.99 2.54 -6.86
C GLY A 388 7.46 2.62 -6.48
N VAL A 389 7.84 1.80 -5.52
CA VAL A 389 9.22 1.67 -5.06
C VAL A 389 9.67 0.23 -5.12
N THR A 390 10.97 0.03 -5.25
CA THR A 390 11.62 -1.27 -5.05
C THR A 390 12.55 -1.18 -3.86
N GLU A 391 12.62 -2.21 -3.03
CA GLU A 391 13.48 -2.23 -1.84
C GLU A 391 14.95 -2.19 -2.22
N TYR A 392 15.33 -2.95 -3.24
CA TYR A 392 16.70 -3.06 -3.75
C TYR A 392 16.80 -2.59 -5.19
N GLY A 393 18.00 -2.68 -5.74
CA GLY A 393 18.30 -2.26 -7.09
C GLY A 393 18.66 -0.79 -7.19
N GLY A 394 18.67 -0.28 -8.42
CA GLY A 394 19.22 1.03 -8.73
C GLY A 394 20.76 1.07 -8.69
N THR A 395 21.34 2.25 -8.91
CA THR A 395 22.78 2.40 -9.04
C THR A 395 23.61 2.06 -7.80
N SER A 396 22.99 2.10 -6.62
CA SER A 396 23.65 1.83 -5.32
C SER A 396 23.08 0.59 -4.61
N ASN A 397 22.13 -0.09 -5.21
CA ASN A 397 21.37 -1.19 -4.60
C ASN A 397 20.59 -0.80 -3.33
N ASP A 398 20.23 0.48 -3.20
CA ASP A 398 19.50 1.07 -2.08
C ASP A 398 18.01 1.27 -2.40
N GLY A 399 17.53 0.73 -3.53
CA GLY A 399 16.17 0.81 -4.02
C GLY A 399 15.92 1.95 -5.01
N THR A 400 14.71 1.96 -5.58
CA THR A 400 14.31 2.94 -6.59
C THR A 400 12.90 3.45 -6.38
N VAL A 401 12.59 4.60 -7.00
CA VAL A 401 11.22 4.98 -7.35
C VAL A 401 11.05 4.72 -8.84
N TYR A 402 9.98 4.03 -9.23
CA TYR A 402 9.67 3.73 -10.62
C TYR A 402 8.32 4.31 -11.04
N SER A 403 8.09 4.39 -12.35
CA SER A 403 6.79 4.69 -12.95
C SER A 403 6.44 3.70 -14.04
N LEU A 404 5.15 3.45 -14.22
CA LEU A 404 4.58 2.64 -15.29
C LEU A 404 3.36 3.38 -15.87
N ASN A 405 3.42 3.70 -17.17
CA ASN A 405 2.26 4.21 -17.88
C ASN A 405 1.49 3.02 -18.48
N ASN A 406 0.30 2.76 -17.96
CA ASN A 406 -0.57 1.68 -18.38
C ASN A 406 -1.85 2.21 -19.08
N GLY A 407 -1.86 3.47 -19.54
CA GLY A 407 -3.00 4.06 -20.23
C GLY A 407 -4.20 4.38 -19.33
N LEU A 408 -4.03 4.42 -18.02
CA LEU A 408 -5.06 4.83 -17.07
C LEU A 408 -5.42 6.31 -17.25
N THR A 409 -6.62 6.69 -16.84
CA THR A 409 -7.14 8.03 -17.06
C THR A 409 -6.89 8.96 -15.89
N ALA A 410 -6.84 10.27 -16.16
CA ALA A 410 -6.76 11.27 -15.10
C ALA A 410 -8.02 11.27 -14.21
N PHE A 411 -7.82 11.58 -12.92
CA PHE A 411 -8.89 11.62 -11.93
C PHE A 411 -8.62 12.66 -10.83
N VAL A 412 -9.62 12.92 -9.99
CA VAL A 412 -9.43 13.63 -8.72
C VAL A 412 -9.48 12.65 -7.56
N ASN A 413 -8.62 12.86 -6.56
CA ASN A 413 -8.53 12.03 -5.37
C ASN A 413 -8.90 12.83 -4.12
N SER A 414 -9.21 12.15 -3.04
CA SER A 414 -9.42 12.73 -1.71
C SER A 414 -8.82 11.80 -0.64
N PRO A 415 -8.22 12.34 0.42
CA PRO A 415 -7.82 11.52 1.56
C PRO A 415 -8.99 10.78 2.22
N LEU A 416 -10.19 11.37 2.11
CA LEU A 416 -11.41 10.85 2.71
C LEU A 416 -12.58 11.01 1.75
N PHE A 417 -13.21 9.91 1.36
CA PHE A 417 -14.36 9.88 0.45
C PHE A 417 -15.70 9.84 1.22
N THR A 418 -15.79 10.55 2.32
CA THR A 418 -17.03 10.67 3.08
C THR A 418 -17.07 12.01 3.82
N GLY A 419 -18.27 12.51 4.08
CA GLY A 419 -18.47 13.74 4.83
C GLY A 419 -19.94 14.12 4.95
N LYS A 420 -20.25 14.99 5.90
CA LYS A 420 -21.59 15.54 6.09
C LYS A 420 -21.83 16.72 5.16
N GLU A 421 -23.08 17.05 4.92
CA GLU A 421 -23.47 18.30 4.29
C GLU A 421 -22.79 19.50 4.98
N GLY A 422 -22.30 20.44 4.19
CA GLY A 422 -21.56 21.61 4.65
C GLY A 422 -20.10 21.35 5.05
N SER A 423 -19.65 20.10 5.11
CA SER A 423 -18.24 19.79 5.39
C SER A 423 -17.32 20.12 4.21
N SER A 424 -16.08 20.48 4.52
CA SER A 424 -15.04 20.76 3.53
C SER A 424 -14.31 19.48 3.14
N VAL A 425 -14.17 19.23 1.84
CA VAL A 425 -13.48 18.07 1.25
C VAL A 425 -12.24 18.56 0.54
N LEU A 426 -11.07 18.00 0.91
CA LEU A 426 -9.81 18.21 0.19
C LEU A 426 -9.81 17.36 -1.08
N LEU A 427 -9.64 17.99 -2.22
CA LEU A 427 -9.49 17.33 -3.52
C LEU A 427 -8.08 17.56 -4.06
N ILE A 428 -7.46 16.49 -4.54
CA ILE A 428 -6.15 16.48 -5.18
C ILE A 428 -6.36 16.09 -6.64
N GLY A 429 -5.67 16.75 -7.53
CA GLY A 429 -5.77 16.48 -8.97
C GLY A 429 -4.65 17.17 -9.74
N ASN A 430 -4.86 17.33 -11.04
CA ASN A 430 -3.99 18.10 -11.91
C ASN A 430 -4.82 19.13 -12.67
N HIS A 431 -4.19 20.23 -13.08
CA HIS A 431 -4.82 21.33 -13.84
C HIS A 431 -6.04 21.97 -13.14
N LEU A 432 -6.10 21.86 -11.78
CA LEU A 432 -7.21 22.36 -10.98
C LEU A 432 -7.32 23.91 -10.96
N SER A 433 -6.25 24.65 -11.33
CA SER A 433 -6.29 26.11 -11.45
C SER A 433 -7.31 26.59 -12.51
N GLY A 434 -7.65 25.72 -13.49
CA GLY A 434 -8.66 25.96 -14.50
C GLY A 434 -10.05 25.44 -14.14
N ALA A 435 -10.30 25.04 -12.91
CA ALA A 435 -11.59 24.48 -12.50
C ALA A 435 -12.70 25.51 -12.57
N SER A 436 -13.77 25.17 -13.28
CA SER A 436 -14.96 26.02 -13.48
C SER A 436 -16.20 25.47 -12.78
N LYS A 437 -16.21 24.18 -12.43
CA LYS A 437 -17.34 23.52 -11.79
C LYS A 437 -16.88 22.33 -10.94
N VAL A 438 -17.52 22.14 -9.79
CA VAL A 438 -17.41 20.92 -8.97
C VAL A 438 -18.82 20.43 -8.65
N THR A 439 -19.05 19.13 -8.76
CA THR A 439 -20.32 18.51 -8.38
C THR A 439 -20.10 17.30 -7.47
N PHE A 440 -21.06 17.06 -6.58
CA PHE A 440 -21.20 15.81 -5.81
C PHE A 440 -22.45 15.10 -6.34
N ASN A 441 -22.27 13.96 -7.00
CA ASN A 441 -23.32 13.23 -7.69
C ASN A 441 -24.23 14.14 -8.56
N GLY A 442 -23.58 15.00 -9.35
CA GLY A 442 -24.25 15.98 -10.22
C GLY A 442 -24.71 17.27 -9.54
N MET A 443 -24.81 17.34 -8.19
CA MET A 443 -25.21 18.54 -7.46
C MET A 443 -24.04 19.53 -7.37
N PRO A 444 -24.22 20.80 -7.82
CA PRO A 444 -23.16 21.81 -7.80
C PRO A 444 -22.69 22.14 -6.38
N ALA A 445 -21.38 22.22 -6.21
CA ALA A 445 -20.70 22.55 -4.96
C ALA A 445 -20.00 23.90 -5.03
N THR A 446 -19.92 24.62 -3.92
CA THR A 446 -18.97 25.71 -3.76
C THR A 446 -17.58 25.15 -3.57
N PHE A 447 -16.58 25.81 -4.15
CA PHE A 447 -15.21 25.35 -4.07
C PHE A 447 -14.21 26.52 -4.06
N LYS A 448 -13.01 26.24 -3.58
CA LYS A 448 -11.87 27.15 -3.62
C LYS A 448 -10.68 26.41 -4.21
N VAL A 449 -10.14 26.93 -5.29
CA VAL A 449 -8.86 26.46 -5.84
C VAL A 449 -7.73 27.03 -4.99
N ASN A 450 -6.88 26.16 -4.46
CA ASN A 450 -5.72 26.53 -3.64
C ASN A 450 -4.43 26.52 -4.47
N SER A 451 -4.33 25.59 -5.42
CA SER A 451 -3.20 25.48 -6.36
C SER A 451 -3.62 24.71 -7.63
N ASN A 452 -2.68 24.48 -8.53
CA ASN A 452 -2.91 23.62 -9.71
C ASN A 452 -3.13 22.12 -9.35
N THR A 453 -2.76 21.73 -8.13
CA THR A 453 -2.76 20.32 -7.70
C THR A 453 -3.73 20.03 -6.57
N HIS A 454 -4.33 21.04 -5.94
CA HIS A 454 -5.35 20.82 -4.92
C HIS A 454 -6.37 21.97 -4.81
N MET A 455 -7.54 21.61 -4.36
CA MET A 455 -8.66 22.50 -4.08
C MET A 455 -9.46 21.98 -2.88
N THR A 456 -10.32 22.82 -2.35
CA THR A 456 -11.33 22.43 -1.36
C THR A 456 -12.72 22.64 -1.93
N ALA A 457 -13.61 21.68 -1.72
CA ALA A 457 -15.02 21.76 -2.10
C ALA A 457 -15.90 21.55 -0.87
N THR A 458 -17.06 22.22 -0.82
CA THR A 458 -18.02 22.02 0.26
C THR A 458 -19.10 21.04 -0.19
N VAL A 459 -19.39 20.02 0.61
CA VAL A 459 -20.50 19.09 0.33
C VAL A 459 -21.81 19.87 0.27
N PRO A 460 -22.52 19.88 -0.88
CA PRO A 460 -23.74 20.69 -1.03
C PRO A 460 -24.86 20.21 -0.08
N HIS A 461 -25.72 21.14 0.31
CA HIS A 461 -26.94 20.77 1.02
C HIS A 461 -27.89 19.97 0.10
N GLY A 462 -28.39 18.84 0.56
CA GLY A 462 -29.22 17.92 -0.22
C GLY A 462 -28.41 17.04 -1.18
N ALA A 463 -27.08 17.02 -1.07
CA ALA A 463 -26.25 16.10 -1.86
C ALA A 463 -26.53 14.65 -1.51
N SER A 464 -26.55 13.78 -2.51
CA SER A 464 -26.57 12.33 -2.35
C SER A 464 -25.18 11.74 -2.61
N SER A 465 -24.92 10.54 -2.06
CA SER A 465 -23.71 9.79 -2.33
C SER A 465 -23.53 9.51 -3.82
N GLY A 466 -22.28 9.55 -4.29
CA GLY A 466 -21.92 9.31 -5.70
C GLY A 466 -20.59 10.00 -6.04
N TRP A 467 -20.32 10.13 -7.34
CA TRP A 467 -19.05 10.63 -7.85
C TRP A 467 -18.87 12.13 -7.62
N ILE A 468 -17.66 12.53 -7.22
CA ILE A 468 -17.23 13.92 -7.33
C ILE A 468 -16.72 14.14 -8.77
N GLU A 469 -17.18 15.21 -9.43
CA GLU A 469 -16.71 15.58 -10.74
C GLU A 469 -16.21 17.01 -10.73
N VAL A 470 -15.01 17.24 -11.28
CA VAL A 470 -14.38 18.54 -11.45
C VAL A 470 -14.25 18.82 -12.93
N THR A 471 -14.84 19.93 -13.40
CA THR A 471 -14.70 20.40 -14.77
C THR A 471 -13.60 21.45 -14.84
N THR A 472 -12.59 21.21 -15.68
CA THR A 472 -11.47 22.13 -15.97
C THR A 472 -11.48 22.55 -17.45
N SER A 473 -10.54 23.37 -17.86
CA SER A 473 -10.33 23.71 -19.28
C SER A 473 -9.91 22.52 -20.13
N GLU A 474 -9.38 21.45 -19.52
CA GLU A 474 -8.95 20.23 -20.21
C GLU A 474 -10.05 19.16 -20.26
N GLY A 475 -11.18 19.39 -19.62
CA GLY A 475 -12.29 18.46 -19.56
C GLY A 475 -12.78 18.18 -18.14
N ALA A 476 -13.71 17.27 -18.03
CA ALA A 476 -14.25 16.80 -16.76
C ALA A 476 -13.48 15.57 -16.29
N VAL A 477 -13.08 15.57 -15.02
CA VAL A 477 -12.45 14.44 -14.33
C VAL A 477 -13.29 14.02 -13.13
N LYS A 478 -13.41 12.71 -12.92
CA LYS A 478 -14.16 12.13 -11.81
C LYS A 478 -13.24 11.71 -10.68
N SER A 479 -13.81 11.58 -9.50
CA SER A 479 -13.12 10.96 -8.36
C SER A 479 -12.86 9.46 -8.61
N ARG A 480 -11.81 8.91 -8.00
CA ARG A 480 -11.50 7.48 -8.11
C ARG A 480 -12.51 6.58 -7.37
N LYS A 481 -13.17 7.12 -6.36
CA LYS A 481 -14.21 6.44 -5.57
C LYS A 481 -15.44 7.33 -5.46
N GLU A 482 -16.58 6.73 -5.23
CA GLU A 482 -17.79 7.46 -4.85
C GLU A 482 -17.61 8.11 -3.48
N PHE A 483 -18.13 9.32 -3.34
CA PHE A 483 -18.19 10.04 -2.09
C PHE A 483 -19.47 9.65 -1.34
N VAL A 484 -19.34 9.29 -0.07
CA VAL A 484 -20.46 8.91 0.78
C VAL A 484 -20.89 10.13 1.62
N VAL A 485 -22.09 10.62 1.36
CA VAL A 485 -22.69 11.67 2.18
C VAL A 485 -23.26 11.03 3.44
N GLN A 486 -22.78 11.50 4.60
CA GLN A 486 -23.21 11.04 5.92
C GLN A 486 -24.44 11.86 6.39
N GLU A 487 -25.38 11.21 7.06
CA GLU A 487 -26.52 11.84 7.71
C GLU A 487 -26.15 12.65 8.96
#